data_63c94fd12a36b419c4d42d86fd7bb419
#
_entry.id   63c94fd12a36b419c4d42d86fd7bb419
#
_cell.length_a   1.000
_cell.length_b   1.000
_cell.length_c   1.000
_cell.angle_alpha   90.00
_cell.angle_beta   90.00
_cell.angle_gamma   90.00
#
_symmetry.space_group_name_H-M   'P 1'
#
loop_
_entity.id
_entity.type
_entity.pdbx_description
1 polymer ?
#
loop_
_entity_poly.entity_id
_entity_poly.type
_entity_poly.pdbx_seq_one_letter_code
_entity_poly.pdbx_strand_id
1 'polypeptide(L)' 'MARNILVVEDDNNISNLIKMYLDKEGFEVRIAADGGKAVEEFKEKEPDLVLLDVMLPVLDGWG' A
#
# COMPACT_ATOMS: atom_id res chain seq x y z
N MET A 1 18.14 -3.15 -7.62
CA MET A 1 17.14 -2.07 -7.60
C MET A 1 15.97 -2.44 -6.73
N ALA A 2 15.53 -1.48 -5.93
CA ALA A 2 14.41 -1.72 -5.03
C ALA A 2 13.11 -1.72 -5.81
N ARG A 3 12.23 -2.64 -5.46
CA ARG A 3 10.90 -2.62 -6.01
C ARG A 3 10.06 -1.59 -5.29
N ASN A 4 9.16 -0.99 -6.01
CA ASN A 4 8.33 0.10 -5.53
C ASN A 4 6.96 -0.44 -5.16
N ILE A 5 6.57 -0.27 -3.90
CA ILE A 5 5.28 -0.76 -3.42
C ILE A 5 4.46 0.40 -2.91
N LEU A 6 3.21 0.47 -3.34
CA LEU A 6 2.28 1.46 -2.87
C LEU A 6 1.30 0.78 -1.93
N VAL A 7 1.26 1.26 -0.69
CA VAL A 7 0.36 0.72 0.33
C VAL A 7 -0.80 1.68 0.53
N VAL A 8 -2.01 1.18 0.35
CA VAL A 8 -3.21 1.98 0.54
C VAL A 8 -3.87 1.54 1.84
N GLU A 9 -3.75 2.38 2.87
CA GLU A 9 -4.22 2.03 4.20
C GLU A 9 -4.49 3.30 4.98
N ASP A 10 -5.70 3.44 5.52
CA ASP A 10 -6.05 4.64 6.25
C ASP A 10 -5.61 4.61 7.72
N ASP A 11 -5.24 3.47 8.23
CA ASP A 11 -4.75 3.37 9.61
C ASP A 11 -3.25 3.53 9.61
N ASN A 12 -2.77 4.63 10.21
CA ASN A 12 -1.35 4.94 10.21
C ASN A 12 -0.53 3.91 10.95
N ASN A 13 -1.08 3.32 11.98
CA ASN A 13 -0.35 2.30 12.73
C ASN A 13 -0.08 1.09 11.87
N ILE A 14 -1.10 0.69 11.13
CA ILE A 14 -0.97 -0.48 10.25
C ILE A 14 -0.05 -0.17 9.08
N SER A 15 -0.22 0.99 8.46
CA SER A 15 0.61 1.33 7.32
C SER A 15 2.07 1.48 7.71
N ASN A 16 2.34 2.05 8.88
CA ASN A 16 3.71 2.19 9.35
C ASN A 16 4.34 0.83 9.62
N LEU A 17 3.55 -0.08 10.15
CA LEU A 17 4.04 -1.42 10.43
C LEU A 17 4.41 -2.13 9.13
N ILE A 18 3.53 -2.03 8.14
CA ILE A 18 3.78 -2.64 6.84
C ILE A 18 5.03 -2.02 6.20
N LYS A 19 5.12 -0.69 6.27
CA LYS A 19 6.27 0.00 5.70
C LYS A 19 7.57 -0.45 6.35
N MET A 20 7.56 -0.55 7.66
CA MET A 20 8.75 -0.97 8.38
C MET A 20 9.18 -2.36 7.95
N TYR A 21 8.22 -3.25 7.84
CA TYR A 21 8.50 -4.62 7.43
C TYR A 21 9.08 -4.68 6.02
N LEU A 22 8.44 -3.96 5.10
CA LEU A 22 8.86 -3.99 3.71
C LEU A 22 10.18 -3.25 3.49
N ASP A 23 10.43 -2.18 4.23
CA ASP A 23 11.70 -1.48 4.18
C ASP A 23 12.83 -2.44 4.56
N LYS A 24 12.57 -3.24 5.55
CA LYS A 24 13.56 -4.20 6.02
C LYS A 24 13.88 -5.23 4.94
N GLU A 25 12.90 -5.53 4.11
CA GLU A 25 13.09 -6.47 3.02
C GLU A 25 13.73 -5.83 1.78
N GLY A 26 13.99 -4.54 1.83
CA GLY A 26 14.65 -3.87 0.73
C GLY A 26 13.71 -3.23 -0.28
N PHE A 27 12.44 -3.12 0.04
CA PHE A 27 11.49 -2.49 -0.87
C PHE A 27 11.40 -1.00 -0.62
N GLU A 28 11.05 -0.27 -1.66
CA GLU A 28 10.75 1.14 -1.55
C GLU A 28 9.25 1.28 -1.38
N VAL A 29 8.81 1.87 -0.27
CA VAL A 29 7.40 1.85 0.11
C VAL A 29 6.85 3.27 0.16
N ARG A 30 5.69 3.46 -0.48
CA ARG A 30 4.93 4.68 -0.38
C ARG A 30 3.58 4.33 0.21
N ILE A 31 3.01 5.26 0.98
CA ILE A 31 1.76 5.04 1.65
C ILE A 31 0.75 6.07 1.20
N ALA A 32 -0.44 5.61 0.84
CA ALA A 32 -1.57 6.46 0.53
C ALA A 32 -2.65 6.19 1.55
N ALA A 33 -3.22 7.25 2.09
CA ALA A 33 -4.22 7.12 3.14
C ALA A 33 -5.59 6.72 2.62
N ASP A 34 -5.83 6.97 1.34
CA ASP A 34 -7.13 6.63 0.76
C ASP A 34 -6.98 6.45 -0.75
N GLY A 35 -8.08 6.12 -1.39
CA GLY A 35 -8.07 5.83 -2.82
C GLY A 35 -7.68 7.02 -3.68
N GLY A 36 -8.08 8.22 -3.27
CA GLY A 36 -7.72 9.42 -4.01
C GLY A 36 -6.23 9.65 -4.00
N LYS A 37 -5.62 9.51 -2.83
CA LYS A 37 -4.18 9.62 -2.71
C LYS A 37 -3.48 8.52 -3.49
N ALA A 38 -4.05 7.33 -3.47
CA ALA A 38 -3.47 6.21 -4.18
C ALA A 38 -3.39 6.48 -5.68
N VAL A 39 -4.46 7.05 -6.22
CA VAL A 39 -4.49 7.37 -7.65
C VAL A 39 -3.44 8.42 -7.98
N GLU A 40 -3.29 9.43 -7.13
CA GLU A 40 -2.28 10.46 -7.34
C GLU A 40 -0.89 9.86 -7.33
N GLU A 41 -0.62 9.01 -6.36
CA GLU A 41 0.69 8.38 -6.25
C GLU A 41 0.97 7.48 -7.43
N PHE A 42 -0.05 6.76 -7.87
CA PHE A 42 0.08 5.88 -9.02
C PHE A 42 0.43 6.65 -10.28
N LYS A 43 -0.20 7.81 -10.45
CA LYS A 43 0.05 8.63 -11.63
C LYS A 43 1.45 9.24 -11.61
N GLU A 44 1.93 9.59 -10.43
CA GLU A 44 3.26 10.16 -10.32
C GLU A 44 4.34 9.15 -10.64
N LYS A 45 4.18 7.96 -10.09
CA LYS A 45 5.15 6.90 -10.30
C LYS A 45 4.43 5.58 -10.15
N GLU A 46 4.34 4.85 -11.21
CA GLU A 46 3.65 3.56 -11.19
C GLU A 46 4.40 2.57 -10.30
N PRO A 47 3.73 2.00 -9.32
CA PRO A 47 4.40 1.03 -8.44
C PRO A 47 4.47 -0.35 -9.08
N ASP A 48 5.38 -1.16 -8.58
CA ASP A 48 5.47 -2.54 -9.01
C ASP A 48 4.34 -3.36 -8.41
N LEU A 49 3.87 -2.95 -7.24
CA LEU A 49 2.82 -3.66 -6.54
C LEU A 49 2.00 -2.68 -5.72
N VAL A 50 0.70 -2.91 -5.64
CA VAL A 50 -0.19 -2.12 -4.81
C VAL A 50 -0.79 -3.03 -3.75
N LEU A 51 -0.60 -2.67 -2.49
CA LEU A 51 -1.22 -3.38 -1.38
C LEU A 51 -2.39 -2.57 -0.89
N LEU A 52 -3.58 -3.14 -1.00
CA LEU A 52 -4.78 -2.50 -0.50
C LEU A 52 -5.02 -2.90 0.93
N ASP A 53 -5.88 -2.13 1.62
CA ASP A 53 -6.25 -2.42 2.98
C ASP A 53 -6.93 -3.78 3.03
N VAL A 54 -6.19 -4.76 3.51
CA VAL A 54 -6.70 -6.12 3.56
C VAL A 54 -7.57 -6.36 4.77
N MET A 55 -7.71 -5.35 5.61
CA MET A 55 -8.59 -5.46 6.77
C MET A 55 -10.04 -5.37 6.37
N LEU A 56 -10.32 -4.90 5.19
CA LEU A 56 -11.68 -4.75 4.72
C LEU A 56 -12.29 -6.11 4.45
N PRO A 57 -13.48 -6.35 4.97
CA PRO A 57 -14.13 -7.65 4.78
C PRO A 57 -14.85 -7.71 3.44
N VAL A 58 -14.10 -7.64 2.40
CA VAL A 58 -14.69 -7.69 1.06
C VAL A 58 -14.87 -9.10 0.58
N LEU A 59 -14.62 -10.01 1.44
CA LEU A 59 -14.60 -11.41 1.05
C LEU A 59 -15.94 -11.95 0.64
N ASP A 60 -16.97 -11.38 1.20
CA ASP A 60 -18.29 -11.85 0.86
C ASP A 60 -18.58 -11.65 -0.61
N GLY A 61 -17.91 -10.72 -1.23
CA GLY A 61 -18.03 -10.55 -2.65
C GLY A 61 -17.51 -11.73 -3.42
N TRP A 62 -16.75 -12.56 -2.78
CA TRP A 62 -16.20 -13.74 -3.43
C TRP A 62 -17.02 -14.95 -3.14
N GLY A 63 -17.82 -14.77 -2.17
CA GLY A 63 -18.77 -15.79 -1.77
C GLY A 63 -18.18 -17.09 -1.50
#